data_741160f027686b4aafc2133cea255f9c
#
_entry.id   741160f027686b4aafc2133cea255f9c
#
_cell.length_a   1.000
_cell.length_b   1.000
_cell.length_c   1.000
_cell.angle_alpha   90.00
_cell.angle_beta   90.00
_cell.angle_gamma   90.00
#
_symmetry.space_group_name_H-M   'P 1'
#
loop_
_entity.id
_entity.type
_entity.pdbx_description
1 polymer ?
#
loop_
_entity_poly.entity_id
_entity_poly.type
_entity_poly.pdbx_seq_one_letter_code
_entity_poly.pdbx_strand_id
1 'polypeptide(L)'
;MLLDHDPGLSKTVGQSNATPLITAATRGHTAVVKELLSKDPSLLEISRSNGKNALHLASRQGHEDIVKALLDKDPQLARRTDKKGQTALHMAVKGVSCEVVRLLLEADAAIVMLPDKFGNTALHVATRKKRAEVYIVIAKFLCSLYRYFLLLTTIIIISLNFMLFSLMRRVKLS
;
A
#
# COMPACT_ATOMS: atom_id res chain seq x y z
N MET A 1 28.50 15.15 -5.66
CA MET A 1 28.58 14.45 -4.35
C MET A 1 29.01 13.01 -4.55
N LEU A 2 29.22 12.19 -3.49
CA LEU A 2 29.77 10.81 -3.61
C LEU A 2 28.99 9.92 -4.62
N LEU A 3 27.67 10.01 -4.65
CA LEU A 3 26.82 9.24 -5.59
C LEU A 3 26.94 9.70 -7.06
N ASP A 4 27.47 10.88 -7.31
CA ASP A 4 27.70 11.39 -8.67
C ASP A 4 29.01 10.81 -9.24
N HIS A 5 29.94 10.39 -8.38
CA HIS A 5 31.21 9.76 -8.75
C HIS A 5 31.13 8.25 -8.88
N ASP A 6 30.29 7.59 -8.06
CA ASP A 6 30.09 6.14 -8.10
C ASP A 6 28.64 5.77 -7.82
N PRO A 7 27.83 5.58 -8.90
CA PRO A 7 26.44 5.14 -8.80
C PRO A 7 26.28 3.76 -8.11
N GLY A 8 27.33 2.93 -8.16
CA GLY A 8 27.33 1.60 -7.53
C GLY A 8 27.22 1.63 -6.00
N LEU A 9 27.63 2.74 -5.38
CA LEU A 9 27.49 2.92 -3.93
C LEU A 9 26.04 2.85 -3.44
N SER A 10 25.08 3.21 -4.28
CA SER A 10 23.65 3.14 -3.95
C SER A 10 23.17 1.70 -3.73
N LYS A 11 23.81 0.72 -4.37
CA LYS A 11 23.49 -0.72 -4.31
C LYS A 11 24.35 -1.51 -3.31
N THR A 12 25.28 -0.87 -2.63
CA THR A 12 26.06 -1.56 -1.61
C THR A 12 25.16 -2.14 -0.53
N VAL A 13 25.43 -3.37 -0.13
CA VAL A 13 24.62 -4.07 0.84
C VAL A 13 25.35 -4.26 2.14
N GLY A 14 24.73 -3.84 3.23
CA GLY A 14 25.18 -4.10 4.58
C GLY A 14 24.67 -5.42 5.14
N GLN A 15 24.72 -5.58 6.46
CA GLN A 15 24.18 -6.74 7.14
C GLN A 15 22.72 -7.04 6.73
N SER A 16 22.41 -8.31 6.50
CA SER A 16 21.06 -8.75 6.10
C SER A 16 20.56 -8.18 4.76
N ASN A 17 21.49 -7.88 3.85
CA ASN A 17 21.15 -7.29 2.53
C ASN A 17 20.45 -5.93 2.65
N ALA A 18 20.83 -5.12 3.64
CA ALA A 18 20.28 -3.78 3.83
C ALA A 18 21.00 -2.79 2.91
N THR A 19 20.28 -2.18 1.96
CA THR A 19 20.78 -1.09 1.11
C THR A 19 20.72 0.25 1.85
N PRO A 20 21.43 1.29 1.35
CA PRO A 20 21.31 2.65 1.86
C PRO A 20 19.84 3.15 1.86
N LEU A 21 19.06 2.85 0.80
CA LEU A 21 17.64 3.20 0.72
C LEU A 21 16.84 2.57 1.86
N ILE A 22 17.00 1.26 2.08
CA ILE A 22 16.29 0.54 3.15
C ILE A 22 16.66 1.08 4.53
N THR A 23 17.93 1.42 4.73
CA THR A 23 18.42 1.98 6.00
C THR A 23 17.88 3.38 6.23
N ALA A 24 17.93 4.26 5.22
CA ALA A 24 17.38 5.61 5.28
C ALA A 24 15.85 5.59 5.53
N ALA A 25 15.12 4.70 4.84
CA ALA A 25 13.68 4.52 5.01
C ALA A 25 13.32 4.01 6.42
N THR A 26 14.15 3.15 7.00
CA THR A 26 13.93 2.64 8.37
C THR A 26 14.15 3.74 9.43
N ARG A 27 15.08 4.65 9.18
CA ARG A 27 15.45 5.71 10.11
C ARG A 27 14.69 7.03 9.92
N GLY A 28 13.87 7.15 8.89
CA GLY A 28 13.09 8.36 8.63
C GLY A 28 13.85 9.48 7.91
N HIS A 29 14.97 9.16 7.25
CA HIS A 29 15.76 10.16 6.50
C HIS A 29 15.14 10.47 5.14
N THR A 30 14.05 11.24 5.13
CA THR A 30 13.23 11.52 3.93
C THR A 30 14.02 12.16 2.80
N ALA A 31 14.90 13.12 3.11
CA ALA A 31 15.74 13.77 2.09
C ALA A 31 16.65 12.77 1.38
N VAL A 32 17.31 11.88 2.15
CA VAL A 32 18.18 10.84 1.60
C VAL A 32 17.39 9.84 0.74
N VAL A 33 16.20 9.45 1.17
CA VAL A 33 15.33 8.56 0.40
C VAL A 33 14.97 9.19 -0.94
N LYS A 34 14.54 10.46 -0.97
CA LYS A 34 14.19 11.17 -2.20
C LYS A 34 15.39 11.30 -3.14
N GLU A 35 16.57 11.64 -2.61
CA GLU A 35 17.81 11.73 -3.39
C GLU A 35 18.19 10.39 -4.03
N LEU A 36 18.19 9.29 -3.25
CA LEU A 36 18.49 7.95 -3.75
C LEU A 36 17.51 7.51 -4.83
N LEU A 37 16.21 7.76 -4.66
CA LEU A 37 15.18 7.42 -5.65
C LEU A 37 15.23 8.28 -6.91
N SER A 38 15.76 9.49 -6.83
CA SER A 38 15.96 10.33 -8.00
C SER A 38 17.13 9.84 -8.86
N LYS A 39 18.16 9.29 -8.22
CA LYS A 39 19.37 8.78 -8.91
C LYS A 39 19.18 7.37 -9.45
N ASP A 40 18.58 6.48 -8.67
CA ASP A 40 18.42 5.07 -9.04
C ASP A 40 17.08 4.49 -8.55
N PRO A 41 16.02 4.54 -9.38
CA PRO A 41 14.73 3.93 -9.05
C PRO A 41 14.78 2.41 -8.87
N SER A 42 15.79 1.71 -9.44
CA SER A 42 15.92 0.26 -9.32
C SER A 42 16.14 -0.22 -7.87
N LEU A 43 16.51 0.69 -6.97
CA LEU A 43 16.64 0.40 -5.53
C LEU A 43 15.33 -0.05 -4.88
N LEU A 44 14.18 0.28 -5.47
CA LEU A 44 12.86 -0.17 -5.00
C LEU A 44 12.69 -1.69 -5.07
N GLU A 45 13.38 -2.35 -6.01
CA GLU A 45 13.32 -3.79 -6.22
C GLU A 45 14.05 -4.58 -5.13
N ILE A 46 15.00 -3.94 -4.45
CA ILE A 46 15.88 -4.61 -3.51
C ILE A 46 15.16 -4.79 -2.17
N SER A 47 15.28 -5.99 -1.62
CA SER A 47 14.76 -6.33 -0.30
C SER A 47 15.82 -6.97 0.57
N ARG A 48 15.62 -6.89 1.88
CA ARG A 48 16.45 -7.56 2.89
C ARG A 48 16.36 -9.09 2.75
N SER A 49 17.29 -9.79 3.39
CA SER A 49 17.30 -11.26 3.45
C SER A 49 15.99 -11.89 3.95
N ASN A 50 15.19 -11.15 4.71
CA ASN A 50 13.85 -11.55 5.17
C ASN A 50 12.71 -11.15 4.21
N GLY A 51 13.01 -10.62 3.03
CA GLY A 51 12.05 -10.17 2.01
C GLY A 51 11.44 -8.79 2.26
N LYS A 52 11.84 -8.06 3.31
CA LYS A 52 11.31 -6.73 3.58
C LYS A 52 12.04 -5.68 2.75
N ASN A 53 11.28 -4.90 2.00
CA ASN A 53 11.74 -3.73 1.25
C ASN A 53 11.64 -2.43 2.08
N ALA A 54 12.01 -1.31 1.50
CA ALA A 54 11.98 0.00 2.14
C ALA A 54 10.56 0.37 2.61
N LEU A 55 9.52 0.07 1.81
CA LEU A 55 8.13 0.36 2.16
C LEU A 55 7.66 -0.41 3.40
N HIS A 56 8.01 -1.69 3.55
CA HIS A 56 7.68 -2.48 4.74
C HIS A 56 8.22 -1.85 6.02
N LEU A 57 9.46 -1.37 5.97
CA LEU A 57 10.14 -0.85 7.16
C LEU A 57 9.70 0.59 7.48
N ALA A 58 9.58 1.46 6.48
CA ALA A 58 9.01 2.81 6.64
C ALA A 58 7.59 2.75 7.22
N SER A 59 6.76 1.83 6.69
CA SER A 59 5.39 1.63 7.17
C SER A 59 5.34 1.16 8.63
N ARG A 60 6.25 0.28 9.04
CA ARG A 60 6.32 -0.19 10.42
C ARG A 60 6.73 0.92 11.39
N GLN A 61 7.63 1.80 10.98
CA GLN A 61 8.13 2.91 11.81
C GLN A 61 7.20 4.13 11.80
N GLY A 62 6.26 4.20 10.84
CA GLY A 62 5.31 5.30 10.74
C GLY A 62 5.86 6.52 9.99
N HIS A 63 6.84 6.34 9.10
CA HIS A 63 7.43 7.43 8.32
C HIS A 63 6.56 7.77 7.09
N GLU A 64 5.57 8.61 7.30
CA GLU A 64 4.50 8.96 6.33
C GLU A 64 5.04 9.54 5.02
N ASP A 65 5.94 10.53 5.11
CA ASP A 65 6.54 11.17 3.93
C ASP A 65 7.33 10.19 3.07
N ILE A 66 7.99 9.22 3.69
CA ILE A 66 8.75 8.20 2.99
C ILE A 66 7.81 7.20 2.33
N VAL A 67 6.76 6.77 3.04
CA VAL A 67 5.73 5.88 2.49
C VAL A 67 5.10 6.53 1.27
N LYS A 68 4.72 7.81 1.34
CA LYS A 68 4.18 8.56 0.22
C LYS A 68 5.18 8.63 -0.94
N ALA A 69 6.42 9.02 -0.69
CA ALA A 69 7.45 9.11 -1.73
C ALA A 69 7.74 7.77 -2.43
N LEU A 70 7.68 6.64 -1.71
CA LEU A 70 7.85 5.30 -2.27
C LEU A 70 6.65 4.89 -3.14
N LEU A 71 5.42 5.15 -2.67
CA LEU A 71 4.19 4.83 -3.39
C LEU A 71 3.98 5.72 -4.62
N ASP A 72 4.40 6.99 -4.57
CA ASP A 72 4.38 7.91 -5.71
C ASP A 72 5.30 7.43 -6.85
N LYS A 73 6.39 6.72 -6.52
CA LYS A 73 7.30 6.14 -7.51
C LYS A 73 6.82 4.82 -8.07
N ASP A 74 6.30 3.94 -7.22
CA ASP A 74 5.76 2.64 -7.62
C ASP A 74 4.62 2.21 -6.68
N PRO A 75 3.34 2.42 -7.05
CA PRO A 75 2.19 1.98 -6.27
C PRO A 75 2.13 0.46 -6.07
N GLN A 76 2.72 -0.33 -6.99
CA GLN A 76 2.73 -1.79 -6.89
C GLN A 76 3.56 -2.32 -5.72
N LEU A 77 4.42 -1.49 -5.15
CA LEU A 77 5.13 -1.83 -3.90
C LEU A 77 4.18 -2.20 -2.75
N ALA A 78 2.96 -1.65 -2.73
CA ALA A 78 1.95 -1.95 -1.72
C ALA A 78 1.58 -3.44 -1.68
N ARG A 79 1.62 -4.13 -2.83
CA ARG A 79 1.30 -5.57 -2.97
C ARG A 79 2.47 -6.49 -2.66
N ARG A 80 3.69 -6.00 -2.63
CA ARG A 80 4.86 -6.84 -2.38
C ARG A 80 4.82 -7.39 -0.97
N THR A 81 5.25 -8.64 -0.83
CA THR A 81 5.23 -9.37 0.44
C THR A 81 6.63 -9.75 0.89
N ASP A 82 6.82 -9.81 2.19
CA ASP A 82 8.02 -10.37 2.81
C ASP A 82 8.01 -11.92 2.78
N LYS A 83 9.05 -12.55 3.31
CA LYS A 83 9.14 -14.03 3.38
C LYS A 83 8.01 -14.69 4.17
N LYS A 84 7.29 -13.93 5.02
CA LYS A 84 6.11 -14.38 5.77
C LYS A 84 4.80 -14.11 5.03
N GLY A 85 4.83 -13.61 3.78
CA GLY A 85 3.66 -13.20 3.03
C GLY A 85 3.03 -11.88 3.53
N GLN A 86 3.74 -11.10 4.36
CA GLN A 86 3.22 -9.87 4.95
C GLN A 86 3.48 -8.69 4.04
N THR A 87 2.44 -7.93 3.72
CA THR A 87 2.51 -6.66 2.98
C THR A 87 2.95 -5.51 3.88
N ALA A 88 3.22 -4.35 3.29
CA ALA A 88 3.47 -3.12 4.03
C ALA A 88 2.31 -2.74 4.97
N LEU A 89 1.05 -3.05 4.59
CA LEU A 89 -0.12 -2.84 5.44
C LEU A 89 -0.06 -3.68 6.73
N HIS A 90 0.37 -4.95 6.65
CA HIS A 90 0.60 -5.77 7.85
C HIS A 90 1.66 -5.17 8.78
N MET A 91 2.68 -4.49 8.19
CA MET A 91 3.71 -3.80 8.98
C MET A 91 3.17 -2.51 9.59
N ALA A 92 2.42 -1.70 8.85
CA ALA A 92 1.80 -0.46 9.33
C ALA A 92 0.88 -0.72 10.54
N VAL A 93 0.06 -1.76 10.48
CA VAL A 93 -0.82 -2.18 11.59
C VAL A 93 -0.03 -2.55 12.85
N LYS A 94 1.19 -3.07 12.72
CA LYS A 94 2.09 -3.33 13.85
C LYS A 94 2.85 -2.09 14.31
N GLY A 95 2.85 -1.05 13.47
CA GLY A 95 3.52 0.22 13.68
C GLY A 95 2.72 1.18 14.54
N VAL A 96 3.00 2.48 14.42
CA VAL A 96 2.44 3.53 15.29
C VAL A 96 1.54 4.54 14.58
N SER A 97 1.61 4.64 13.23
CA SER A 97 0.87 5.66 12.47
C SER A 97 -0.36 5.08 11.78
N CYS A 98 -1.53 5.66 12.08
CA CYS A 98 -2.78 5.40 11.35
C CYS A 98 -2.77 6.05 9.96
N GLU A 99 -2.02 7.13 9.76
CA GLU A 99 -1.91 7.81 8.48
C GLU A 99 -1.21 6.93 7.44
N VAL A 100 -0.16 6.21 7.83
CA VAL A 100 0.48 5.23 6.94
C VAL A 100 -0.51 4.14 6.50
N VAL A 101 -1.41 3.70 7.38
CA VAL A 101 -2.47 2.74 7.00
C VAL A 101 -3.38 3.34 5.94
N ARG A 102 -3.76 4.62 6.09
CA ARG A 102 -4.61 5.33 5.12
C ARG A 102 -3.90 5.46 3.77
N LEU A 103 -2.67 5.95 3.74
CA LEU A 103 -1.87 6.09 2.52
C LEU A 103 -1.74 4.78 1.74
N LEU A 104 -1.52 3.66 2.44
CA LEU A 104 -1.43 2.34 1.82
C LEU A 104 -2.77 1.88 1.22
N LEU A 105 -3.88 2.13 1.90
CA LEU A 105 -5.22 1.79 1.42
C LEU A 105 -5.66 2.67 0.25
N GLU A 106 -5.25 3.94 0.23
CA GLU A 106 -5.49 4.87 -0.89
C GLU A 106 -4.70 4.46 -2.12
N ALA A 107 -3.46 3.99 -1.95
CA ALA A 107 -2.63 3.50 -3.06
C ALA A 107 -3.20 2.21 -3.67
N ASP A 108 -3.69 1.30 -2.85
CA ASP A 108 -4.33 0.05 -3.31
C ASP A 108 -5.28 -0.52 -2.25
N ALA A 109 -6.57 -0.32 -2.46
CA ALA A 109 -7.61 -0.82 -1.56
C ALA A 109 -7.62 -2.34 -1.40
N ALA A 110 -7.22 -3.08 -2.44
CA ALA A 110 -7.29 -4.54 -2.45
C ALA A 110 -6.31 -5.19 -1.47
N ILE A 111 -5.26 -4.49 -1.05
CA ILE A 111 -4.28 -5.02 -0.09
C ILE A 111 -4.88 -5.33 1.29
N VAL A 112 -6.03 -4.75 1.62
CA VAL A 112 -6.73 -5.03 2.89
C VAL A 112 -7.15 -6.48 3.01
N MET A 113 -7.44 -7.13 1.88
CA MET A 113 -7.91 -8.52 1.80
C MET A 113 -6.76 -9.53 1.68
N LEU A 114 -5.52 -9.08 1.42
CA LEU A 114 -4.39 -9.98 1.23
C LEU A 114 -3.99 -10.66 2.54
N PRO A 115 -4.00 -12.01 2.62
CA PRO A 115 -3.55 -12.74 3.80
C PRO A 115 -2.04 -12.94 3.78
N ASP A 116 -1.44 -13.07 4.96
CA ASP A 116 -0.08 -13.58 5.13
C ASP A 116 -0.05 -15.12 4.98
N LYS A 117 1.15 -15.73 5.06
CA LYS A 117 1.31 -17.19 4.94
C LYS A 117 0.58 -17.99 6.03
N PHE A 118 0.08 -17.33 7.07
CA PHE A 118 -0.71 -17.94 8.14
C PHE A 118 -2.22 -17.69 7.99
N GLY A 119 -2.64 -17.13 6.85
CA GLY A 119 -4.04 -16.78 6.58
C GLY A 119 -4.52 -15.50 7.27
N ASN A 120 -3.64 -14.71 7.90
CA ASN A 120 -4.05 -13.48 8.58
C ASN A 120 -4.00 -12.29 7.63
N THR A 121 -5.10 -11.58 7.49
CA THR A 121 -5.12 -10.24 6.88
C THR A 121 -4.61 -9.20 7.88
N ALA A 122 -4.36 -7.97 7.39
CA ALA A 122 -3.97 -6.85 8.25
C ALA A 122 -4.99 -6.61 9.39
N LEU A 123 -6.28 -6.82 9.12
CA LEU A 123 -7.35 -6.68 10.12
C LEU A 123 -7.25 -7.72 11.25
N HIS A 124 -6.93 -8.98 10.93
CA HIS A 124 -6.65 -10.01 11.94
C HIS A 124 -5.48 -9.62 12.84
N VAL A 125 -4.44 -9.02 12.24
CA VAL A 125 -3.27 -8.54 12.99
C VAL A 125 -3.65 -7.36 13.88
N ALA A 126 -4.47 -6.41 13.41
CA ALA A 126 -4.97 -5.27 14.20
C ALA A 126 -5.71 -5.74 15.45
N THR A 127 -6.66 -6.65 15.28
CA THR A 127 -7.46 -7.23 16.36
C THR A 127 -6.56 -7.92 17.39
N ARG A 128 -5.65 -8.79 16.94
CA ARG A 128 -4.72 -9.49 17.83
C ARG A 128 -3.81 -8.55 18.61
N LYS A 129 -3.43 -7.39 18.01
CA LYS A 129 -2.60 -6.36 18.64
C LYS A 129 -3.40 -5.37 19.47
N LYS A 130 -4.73 -5.52 19.56
CA LYS A 130 -5.65 -4.62 20.25
C LYS A 130 -5.54 -3.16 19.79
N ARG A 131 -5.25 -2.94 18.49
CA ARG A 131 -5.12 -1.62 17.87
C ARG A 131 -6.48 -1.11 17.40
N ALA A 132 -7.29 -0.63 18.35
CA ALA A 132 -8.64 -0.15 18.08
C ALA A 132 -8.68 0.99 17.03
N GLU A 133 -7.75 1.94 17.10
CA GLU A 133 -7.65 3.07 16.17
C GLU A 133 -7.43 2.60 14.72
N VAL A 134 -6.48 1.69 14.52
CA VAL A 134 -6.18 1.12 13.19
C VAL A 134 -7.36 0.31 12.67
N TYR A 135 -8.02 -0.47 13.55
CA TYR A 135 -9.23 -1.20 13.21
C TYR A 135 -10.32 -0.25 12.70
N ILE A 136 -10.55 0.87 13.40
CA ILE A 136 -11.55 1.87 13.01
C ILE A 136 -11.22 2.48 11.65
N VAL A 137 -9.94 2.80 11.37
CA VAL A 137 -9.51 3.34 10.07
C VAL A 137 -9.82 2.36 8.95
N ILE A 138 -9.43 1.09 9.10
CA ILE A 138 -9.69 0.04 8.10
C ILE A 138 -11.19 -0.19 7.92
N ALA A 139 -11.95 -0.27 9.01
CA ALA A 139 -13.40 -0.47 8.96
C ALA A 139 -14.12 0.69 8.26
N LYS A 140 -13.78 1.94 8.58
CA LYS A 140 -14.32 3.12 7.89
C LYS A 140 -13.99 3.12 6.40
N PHE A 141 -12.78 2.74 6.04
CA PHE A 141 -12.36 2.63 4.64
C PHE A 141 -13.19 1.57 3.89
N LEU A 142 -13.34 0.38 4.46
CA LEU A 142 -14.18 -0.68 3.89
C LEU A 142 -15.65 -0.26 3.76
N CYS A 143 -16.21 0.40 4.77
CA CYS A 143 -17.57 0.93 4.71
C CYS A 143 -17.74 1.97 3.60
N SER A 144 -16.73 2.83 3.39
CA SER A 144 -16.74 3.81 2.30
C SER A 144 -16.75 3.12 0.93
N LEU A 145 -15.90 2.13 0.71
CA LEU A 145 -15.87 1.34 -0.52
C LEU A 145 -17.21 0.63 -0.78
N TYR A 146 -17.82 0.02 0.25
CA TYR A 146 -19.09 -0.67 0.13
C TYR A 146 -20.24 0.30 -0.24
N ARG A 147 -20.23 1.50 0.32
CA ARG A 147 -21.19 2.56 -0.01
C ARG A 147 -21.07 3.01 -1.46
N TYR A 148 -19.84 3.17 -2.01
CA TYR A 148 -19.64 3.45 -3.44
C TYR A 148 -20.09 2.30 -4.33
N PHE A 149 -19.84 1.06 -3.91
CA PHE A 149 -20.29 -0.12 -4.64
C PHE A 149 -21.82 -0.21 -4.72
N LEU A 150 -22.53 0.04 -3.62
CA LEU A 150 -24.01 0.10 -3.58
C LEU A 150 -24.57 1.22 -4.46
N LEU A 151 -23.94 2.41 -4.44
CA LEU A 151 -24.35 3.52 -5.31
C LEU A 151 -24.16 3.17 -6.79
N LEU A 152 -23.03 2.56 -7.16
CA LEU A 152 -22.77 2.12 -8.53
C LEU A 152 -23.77 1.05 -8.98
N THR A 153 -24.08 0.07 -8.16
CA THR A 153 -25.06 -0.98 -8.49
C THR A 153 -26.47 -0.40 -8.65
N THR A 154 -26.87 0.54 -7.80
CA THR A 154 -28.18 1.22 -7.94
C THR A 154 -28.26 2.03 -9.23
N ILE A 155 -27.21 2.78 -9.60
CA ILE A 155 -27.14 3.54 -10.85
C ILE A 155 -27.24 2.61 -12.07
N ILE A 156 -26.51 1.49 -12.06
CA ILE A 156 -26.56 0.49 -13.14
C ILE A 156 -27.95 -0.11 -13.27
N ILE A 157 -28.62 -0.48 -12.17
CA ILE A 157 -29.97 -1.02 -12.18
C ILE A 157 -30.96 -0.01 -12.71
N ILE A 158 -30.88 1.27 -12.32
CA ILE A 158 -31.74 2.34 -12.84
C ILE A 158 -31.52 2.54 -14.33
N SER A 159 -30.28 2.55 -14.81
CA SER A 159 -29.94 2.69 -16.23
C SER A 159 -30.46 1.53 -17.05
N LEU A 160 -30.33 0.29 -16.57
CA LEU A 160 -30.89 -0.91 -17.24
C LEU A 160 -32.41 -0.88 -17.30
N ASN A 161 -33.10 -0.47 -16.22
CA ASN A 161 -34.54 -0.34 -16.20
C ASN A 161 -35.02 0.74 -17.17
N PHE A 162 -34.32 1.87 -17.27
CA PHE A 162 -34.65 2.93 -18.24
C PHE A 162 -34.46 2.47 -19.70
N MET A 163 -33.40 1.71 -19.96
CA MET A 163 -33.12 1.13 -21.28
C MET A 163 -34.20 0.12 -21.70
N LEU A 164 -34.58 -0.79 -20.77
CA LEU A 164 -35.66 -1.75 -20.99
C LEU A 164 -37.02 -1.05 -21.25
N PHE A 165 -37.33 -0.03 -20.47
CA PHE A 165 -38.54 0.76 -20.66
C PHE A 165 -38.59 1.47 -22.03
N SER A 166 -37.45 2.01 -22.46
CA SER A 166 -37.28 2.62 -23.79
C SER A 166 -37.46 1.61 -24.92
N LEU A 167 -36.93 0.39 -24.78
CA LEU A 167 -37.10 -0.71 -25.75
C LEU A 167 -38.57 -1.16 -25.84
N MET A 168 -39.21 -1.36 -24.68
CA MET A 168 -40.66 -1.75 -24.66
C MET A 168 -41.55 -0.70 -25.27
N ARG A 169 -41.21 0.60 -25.14
CA ARG A 169 -41.96 1.69 -25.79
C ARG A 169 -41.83 1.66 -27.32
N ARG A 170 -40.67 1.28 -27.85
CA ARG A 170 -40.45 1.13 -29.30
C ARG A 170 -41.19 -0.06 -29.89
N VAL A 171 -41.24 -1.18 -29.14
CA VAL A 171 -41.93 -2.40 -29.59
C VAL A 171 -43.47 -2.22 -29.59
N LYS A 172 -44.04 -1.33 -28.75
CA LYS A 172 -45.50 -1.03 -28.75
C LYS A 172 -45.93 -0.04 -29.84
N LEU A 173 -45.01 0.60 -30.55
CA LEU A 173 -45.27 1.59 -31.60
C LEU A 173 -44.96 1.05 -33.00
N SER A 174 -44.54 -0.21 -33.13
CA SER A 174 -44.45 -0.97 -34.38
C SER A 174 -45.59 -1.98 -34.49
#